data_cb5a1735bbb6ddf7b21932756d7488ce
#
_entry.id   cb5a1735bbb6ddf7b21932756d7488ce
#
_cell.length_a   1.000
_cell.length_b   1.000
_cell.length_c   1.000
_cell.angle_alpha   90.00
_cell.angle_beta   90.00
_cell.angle_gamma   90.00
#
_symmetry.space_group_name_H-M   'P 1'
#
loop_
_entity.id
_entity.type
_entity.pdbx_description
1 polymer ?
#
loop_
_entity_poly.entity_id
_entity_poly.type
_entity_poly.pdbx_seq_one_letter_code
_entity_poly.pdbx_strand_id
1 'polypeptide(L)'
;PTASTVLPNMVFTIHNDAPIVPPNMLRLLWATTNRITRSGKVLGPDQRISAYQALLAITRYAAYQHFEEREKGTLEVGKLADFVVLDRDPLSIPREELLDLQVEMTFSRGKLVFSQDRKVR
;
A
#
# COMPACT_ATOMS: atom_id res chain seq x y z
N PRO A 1 14.69 5.96 -6.66
CA PRO A 1 15.17 4.57 -6.70
C PRO A 1 14.79 3.83 -5.43
N THR A 2 13.75 2.96 -5.53
CA THR A 2 13.14 2.35 -4.34
C THR A 2 13.99 1.21 -3.76
N ALA A 3 14.54 0.32 -4.59
CA ALA A 3 15.36 -0.77 -4.09
C ALA A 3 16.66 -0.29 -3.42
N SER A 4 17.23 0.82 -3.89
CA SER A 4 18.41 1.42 -3.27
C SER A 4 18.19 1.90 -1.84
N THR A 5 16.95 2.15 -1.42
CA THR A 5 16.62 2.51 -0.03
C THR A 5 16.40 1.30 0.86
N VAL A 6 16.07 0.15 0.28
CA VAL A 6 15.87 -1.11 1.02
C VAL A 6 17.19 -1.72 1.43
N LEU A 7 18.21 -1.69 0.55
CA LEU A 7 19.54 -2.28 0.80
C LEU A 7 20.23 -1.76 2.08
N PRO A 8 20.22 -0.46 2.41
CA PRO A 8 20.77 0.05 3.65
C PRO A 8 19.79 0.00 4.85
N ASN A 9 18.72 -0.77 4.77
CA ASN A 9 17.67 -0.85 5.80
C ASN A 9 17.03 0.51 6.14
N MET A 10 16.92 1.41 5.19
CA MET A 10 16.25 2.69 5.38
C MET A 10 14.74 2.50 5.44
N VAL A 11 14.11 3.14 6.42
CA VAL A 11 12.65 3.30 6.46
C VAL A 11 12.26 4.35 5.42
N PHE A 12 11.36 4.01 4.53
CA PHE A 12 10.85 4.90 3.49
C PHE A 12 9.35 4.73 3.31
N THR A 13 8.70 5.76 2.83
CA THR A 13 7.27 5.75 2.49
C THR A 13 7.07 6.07 1.01
N ILE A 14 5.90 5.76 0.51
CA ILE A 14 5.48 6.07 -0.86
C ILE A 14 4.13 6.79 -0.81
N HIS A 15 3.91 7.74 -1.72
CA HIS A 15 2.69 8.54 -1.77
C HIS A 15 2.24 8.79 -3.21
N ASN A 16 0.98 9.23 -3.37
CA ASN A 16 0.36 9.48 -4.67
C ASN A 16 0.61 10.89 -5.20
N ASP A 17 1.02 11.82 -4.34
CA ASP A 17 1.16 13.24 -4.69
C ASP A 17 -0.16 13.81 -5.28
N ALA A 18 -1.27 13.55 -4.61
CA ALA A 18 -2.57 14.06 -5.05
C ALA A 18 -2.56 15.60 -5.12
N PRO A 19 -3.13 16.22 -6.16
CA PRO A 19 -4.02 15.66 -7.18
C PRO A 19 -3.32 15.12 -8.46
N ILE A 20 -2.00 14.98 -8.46
CA ILE A 20 -1.23 14.50 -9.63
C ILE A 20 -1.70 13.11 -10.06
N VAL A 21 -1.89 12.22 -9.10
CA VAL A 21 -2.61 10.96 -9.29
C VAL A 21 -3.67 10.79 -8.19
N PRO A 22 -4.80 10.11 -8.49
CA PRO A 22 -5.80 9.81 -7.47
C PRO A 22 -5.19 9.05 -6.28
N PRO A 23 -5.68 9.26 -5.05
CA PRO A 23 -5.19 8.59 -3.85
C PRO A 23 -5.61 7.11 -3.82
N ASN A 24 -4.91 6.29 -4.59
CA ASN A 24 -5.13 4.85 -4.70
C ASN A 24 -3.88 4.11 -4.24
N MET A 25 -3.94 3.48 -3.07
CA MET A 25 -2.81 2.77 -2.45
C MET A 25 -2.43 1.50 -3.22
N LEU A 26 -3.39 0.79 -3.83
CA LEU A 26 -3.12 -0.39 -4.66
C LEU A 26 -2.30 -0.01 -5.91
N ARG A 27 -2.56 1.17 -6.47
CA ARG A 27 -1.75 1.72 -7.57
C ARG A 27 -0.30 1.97 -7.14
N LEU A 28 -0.07 2.46 -5.93
CA LEU A 28 1.30 2.63 -5.40
C LEU A 28 2.00 1.29 -5.23
N LEU A 29 1.29 0.29 -4.68
CA LEU A 29 1.77 -1.07 -4.54
C LEU A 29 2.21 -1.64 -5.90
N TRP A 30 1.34 -1.54 -6.91
CA TRP A 30 1.65 -1.97 -8.28
C TRP A 30 2.82 -1.18 -8.90
N ALA A 31 2.83 0.15 -8.77
CA ALA A 31 3.82 1.01 -9.40
C ALA A 31 5.24 0.74 -8.88
N THR A 32 5.41 0.50 -7.59
CA THR A 32 6.71 0.25 -6.97
C THR A 32 7.24 -1.15 -7.25
N THR A 33 6.36 -2.12 -7.41
CA THR A 33 6.72 -3.52 -7.72
C THR A 33 6.98 -3.74 -9.21
N ASN A 34 6.29 -3.02 -10.08
CA ASN A 34 6.38 -3.18 -11.54
C ASN A 34 7.27 -2.15 -12.22
N ARG A 35 7.25 -0.89 -11.76
CA ARG A 35 7.98 0.24 -12.32
C ARG A 35 7.71 0.48 -13.81
N ILE A 36 6.44 0.33 -14.18
CA ILE A 36 5.95 0.57 -15.53
C ILE A 36 5.42 2.01 -15.61
N THR A 37 5.91 2.78 -16.56
CA THR A 37 5.45 4.14 -16.85
C THR A 37 4.08 4.11 -17.53
N ARG A 38 3.41 5.27 -17.61
CA ARG A 38 2.16 5.42 -18.36
C ARG A 38 2.29 5.07 -19.86
N SER A 39 3.49 5.18 -20.42
CA SER A 39 3.78 4.79 -21.81
C SER A 39 4.16 3.32 -21.99
N GLY A 40 4.04 2.49 -20.92
CA GLY A 40 4.34 1.05 -20.93
C GLY A 40 5.84 0.71 -20.79
N LYS A 41 6.72 1.69 -20.63
CA LYS A 41 8.16 1.44 -20.46
C LYS A 41 8.47 1.05 -19.03
N VAL A 42 9.34 0.03 -18.84
CA VAL A 42 9.92 -0.30 -17.55
C VAL A 42 11.05 0.68 -17.23
N LEU A 43 10.97 1.32 -16.06
CA LEU A 43 11.95 2.32 -15.63
C LEU A 43 12.76 1.82 -14.44
N GLY A 44 14.03 1.46 -14.67
CA GLY A 44 14.92 0.93 -13.63
C GLY A 44 14.38 -0.36 -13.01
N PRO A 45 14.39 -1.49 -13.73
CA PRO A 45 13.83 -2.75 -13.24
C PRO A 45 14.57 -3.30 -12.00
N ASP A 46 15.82 -2.93 -11.83
CA ASP A 46 16.68 -3.18 -10.65
C ASP A 46 16.20 -2.44 -9.40
N GLN A 47 15.35 -1.42 -9.55
CA GLN A 47 14.77 -0.62 -8.47
C GLN A 47 13.37 -1.11 -8.03
N ARG A 48 12.93 -2.24 -8.52
CA ARG A 48 11.71 -2.91 -8.05
C ARG A 48 11.86 -3.38 -6.62
N ILE A 49 10.78 -3.30 -5.85
CA ILE A 49 10.70 -3.87 -4.50
C ILE A 49 9.64 -4.96 -4.47
N SER A 50 9.67 -5.82 -3.46
CA SER A 50 8.62 -6.83 -3.28
C SER A 50 7.29 -6.20 -2.86
N ALA A 51 6.18 -6.92 -3.08
CA ALA A 51 4.86 -6.50 -2.61
C ALA A 51 4.85 -6.29 -1.07
N TYR A 52 5.56 -7.15 -0.33
CA TYR A 52 5.69 -7.02 1.12
C TYR A 52 6.37 -5.70 1.53
N GLN A 53 7.49 -5.35 0.89
CA GLN A 53 8.18 -4.09 1.16
C GLN A 53 7.32 -2.87 0.81
N ALA A 54 6.56 -2.94 -0.30
CA ALA A 54 5.64 -1.88 -0.69
C ALA A 54 4.47 -1.75 0.30
N LEU A 55 3.93 -2.85 0.83
CA LEU A 55 2.93 -2.84 1.90
C LEU A 55 3.47 -2.18 3.17
N LEU A 56 4.68 -2.52 3.60
CA LEU A 56 5.30 -1.85 4.76
C LEU A 56 5.42 -0.34 4.53
N ALA A 57 5.77 0.09 3.32
CA ALA A 57 5.95 1.51 2.99
C ALA A 57 4.66 2.32 3.02
N ILE A 58 3.49 1.70 2.77
CA ILE A 58 2.18 2.37 2.83
C ILE A 58 1.43 2.14 4.15
N THR A 59 1.97 1.33 5.07
CA THR A 59 1.33 1.00 6.36
C THR A 59 2.25 1.33 7.53
N ARG A 60 3.07 0.37 7.96
CA ARG A 60 3.94 0.49 9.13
C ARG A 60 4.91 1.67 9.04
N TYR A 61 5.56 1.85 7.90
CA TYR A 61 6.53 2.92 7.73
C TYR A 61 5.87 4.29 7.60
N ALA A 62 4.66 4.34 7.01
CA ALA A 62 3.85 5.56 6.98
C ALA A 62 3.45 5.98 8.40
N ALA A 63 3.02 5.04 9.25
CA ALA A 63 2.73 5.32 10.65
C ALA A 63 3.96 5.82 11.41
N TYR A 64 5.12 5.20 11.18
CA TYR A 64 6.40 5.62 11.77
C TYR A 64 6.78 7.06 11.34
N GLN A 65 6.62 7.40 10.06
CA GLN A 65 6.89 8.74 9.55
C GLN A 65 6.06 9.82 10.26
N HIS A 66 4.84 9.47 10.67
CA HIS A 66 3.92 10.36 11.38
C HIS A 66 4.05 10.27 12.92
N PHE A 67 4.99 9.47 13.44
CA PHE A 67 5.16 9.21 14.89
C PHE A 67 3.93 8.58 15.54
N GLU A 68 3.18 7.78 14.77
CA GLU A 68 1.93 7.13 15.17
C GLU A 68 2.05 5.59 15.19
N GLU A 69 3.25 5.04 15.09
CA GLU A 69 3.51 3.61 15.01
C GLU A 69 3.08 2.82 16.26
N ARG A 70 2.86 3.53 17.38
CA ARG A 70 2.31 2.94 18.61
C ARG A 70 0.81 2.71 18.55
N GLU A 71 0.12 3.48 17.69
CA GLU A 71 -1.35 3.47 17.60
C GLU A 71 -1.88 2.81 16.34
N LYS A 72 -1.12 2.78 15.24
CA LYS A 72 -1.55 2.27 13.93
C LYS A 72 -0.39 1.74 13.09
N GLY A 73 -0.68 1.31 11.86
CA GLY A 73 0.29 0.83 10.87
C GLY A 73 0.49 -0.68 10.89
N THR A 74 0.03 -1.37 11.92
CA THR A 74 0.03 -2.83 12.06
C THR A 74 -1.23 -3.30 12.75
N LEU A 75 -1.63 -4.56 12.51
CA LEU A 75 -2.75 -5.20 13.20
C LEU A 75 -2.23 -5.91 14.46
N GLU A 76 -2.14 -5.16 15.55
CA GLU A 76 -1.68 -5.64 16.86
C GLU A 76 -2.70 -5.26 17.92
N VAL A 77 -2.78 -6.10 18.99
CA VAL A 77 -3.65 -5.83 20.13
C VAL A 77 -3.25 -4.50 20.78
N GLY A 78 -4.23 -3.65 21.02
CA GLY A 78 -4.04 -2.31 21.61
C GLY A 78 -3.90 -1.18 20.58
N LYS A 79 -3.78 -1.49 19.29
CA LYS A 79 -3.77 -0.47 18.21
C LYS A 79 -5.17 -0.21 17.66
N LEU A 80 -5.30 0.88 16.95
CA LEU A 80 -6.52 1.24 16.23
C LEU A 80 -6.84 0.18 15.18
N ALA A 81 -8.08 -0.24 15.14
CA ALA A 81 -8.57 -1.19 14.14
C ALA A 81 -8.84 -0.47 12.79
N ASP A 82 -7.76 0.02 12.18
CA ASP A 82 -7.74 0.64 10.84
C ASP A 82 -7.20 -0.38 9.86
N PHE A 83 -8.06 -0.96 9.02
CA PHE A 83 -7.66 -1.98 8.04
C PHE A 83 -8.59 -2.05 6.84
N VAL A 84 -8.12 -2.69 5.79
CA VAL A 84 -8.90 -3.01 4.59
C VAL A 84 -8.98 -4.52 4.40
N VAL A 85 -10.08 -4.98 3.80
CA VAL A 85 -10.24 -6.34 3.30
C VAL A 85 -10.12 -6.27 1.79
N LEU A 86 -9.25 -7.10 1.23
CA LEU A 86 -9.03 -7.23 -0.20
C LEU A 86 -9.64 -8.53 -0.71
N ASP A 87 -10.00 -8.57 -1.99
CA ASP A 87 -10.52 -9.76 -2.67
C ASP A 87 -9.50 -10.90 -2.79
N ARG A 88 -8.21 -10.56 -2.84
CA ARG A 88 -7.10 -11.52 -2.96
C ARG A 88 -5.90 -11.08 -2.11
N ASP A 89 -5.06 -12.05 -1.74
CA ASP A 89 -3.81 -11.78 -1.01
C ASP A 89 -2.75 -11.16 -1.94
N PRO A 90 -2.33 -9.89 -1.69
CA PRO A 90 -1.33 -9.21 -2.50
C PRO A 90 0.07 -9.86 -2.45
N LEU A 91 0.33 -10.75 -1.50
CA LEU A 91 1.61 -11.45 -1.38
C LEU A 91 1.66 -12.75 -2.17
N SER A 92 0.50 -13.29 -2.55
CA SER A 92 0.39 -14.58 -3.26
C SER A 92 0.11 -14.45 -4.76
N ILE A 93 -0.36 -13.29 -5.22
CA ILE A 93 -0.63 -13.05 -6.65
C ILE A 93 0.60 -12.52 -7.40
N PRO A 94 0.67 -12.71 -8.74
CA PRO A 94 1.69 -12.07 -9.57
C PRO A 94 1.65 -10.55 -9.41
N ARG A 95 2.82 -9.92 -9.39
CA ARG A 95 2.93 -8.45 -9.22
C ARG A 95 2.18 -7.65 -10.29
N GLU A 96 2.06 -8.23 -11.49
CA GLU A 96 1.34 -7.64 -12.62
C GLU A 96 -0.15 -7.46 -12.31
N GLU A 97 -0.72 -8.35 -11.49
CA GLU A 97 -2.13 -8.37 -11.09
C GLU A 97 -2.45 -7.48 -9.87
N LEU A 98 -1.45 -6.87 -9.23
CA LEU A 98 -1.66 -6.04 -8.04
C LEU A 98 -2.57 -4.82 -8.30
N LEU A 99 -2.65 -4.35 -9.56
CA LEU A 99 -3.55 -3.26 -9.92
C LEU A 99 -5.02 -3.70 -10.02
N ASP A 100 -5.26 -4.99 -10.19
CA ASP A 100 -6.60 -5.58 -10.33
C ASP A 100 -7.24 -5.93 -8.98
N LEU A 101 -6.49 -5.79 -7.89
CA LEU A 101 -7.01 -5.98 -6.54
C LEU A 101 -8.17 -5.03 -6.25
N GLN A 102 -9.18 -5.55 -5.56
CA GLN A 102 -10.35 -4.77 -5.13
C GLN A 102 -10.39 -4.65 -3.61
N VAL A 103 -10.74 -3.46 -3.14
CA VAL A 103 -11.06 -3.26 -1.72
C VAL A 103 -12.51 -3.65 -1.51
N GLU A 104 -12.75 -4.73 -0.78
CA GLU A 104 -14.12 -5.18 -0.43
C GLU A 104 -14.67 -4.39 0.75
N MET A 105 -13.86 -4.15 1.77
CA MET A 105 -14.27 -3.39 2.96
C MET A 105 -13.12 -2.53 3.49
N THR A 106 -13.48 -1.40 4.10
CA THR A 106 -12.55 -0.56 4.85
C THR A 106 -13.12 -0.30 6.24
N PHE A 107 -12.28 -0.48 7.24
CA PHE A 107 -12.59 -0.19 8.63
C PHE A 107 -11.71 0.95 9.15
N SER A 108 -12.33 1.87 9.88
CA SER A 108 -11.63 2.93 10.61
C SER A 108 -12.07 2.91 12.06
N ARG A 109 -11.09 2.74 12.95
CA ARG A 109 -11.31 2.58 14.40
C ARG A 109 -12.37 1.52 14.73
N GLY A 110 -12.30 0.39 14.01
CA GLY A 110 -13.23 -0.72 14.15
C GLY A 110 -14.62 -0.52 13.55
N LYS A 111 -14.88 0.63 12.94
CA LYS A 111 -16.17 0.92 12.26
C LYS A 111 -16.03 0.67 10.77
N LEU A 112 -16.98 -0.05 10.17
CA LEU A 112 -17.08 -0.21 8.73
C LEU A 112 -17.41 1.16 8.10
N VAL A 113 -16.50 1.67 7.25
CA VAL A 113 -16.65 2.97 6.57
C VAL A 113 -16.85 2.82 5.06
N PHE A 114 -16.51 1.67 4.51
CA PHE A 114 -16.74 1.34 3.11
C PHE A 114 -17.01 -0.16 2.97
N SER A 115 -17.96 -0.53 2.10
CA SER A 115 -18.20 -1.88 1.62
C SER A 115 -18.61 -1.82 0.17
N GLN A 116 -18.05 -2.73 -0.66
CA GLN A 116 -18.38 -2.83 -2.08
C GLN A 116 -19.86 -3.18 -2.29
N ASP A 117 -20.46 -4.01 -1.41
CA ASP A 117 -21.86 -4.45 -1.48
C ASP A 117 -22.86 -3.46 -0.87
N ARG A 118 -22.39 -2.47 -0.12
CA ARG A 118 -23.23 -1.46 0.53
C ARG A 118 -22.60 -0.09 0.42
N LYS A 119 -23.28 0.86 -0.23
CA LYS A 119 -23.03 2.27 0.05
C LYS A 119 -23.37 2.49 1.53
N VAL A 120 -22.35 2.57 2.37
CA VAL A 120 -22.51 2.94 3.79
C VAL A 120 -23.14 4.32 3.81
N ARG A 121 -24.35 4.41 4.34
CA ARG A 121 -25.10 5.68 4.50
C ARG A 121 -24.59 6.42 5.73
#